data_bbc72ed0ac66af00ac510bd49bdedd80
#
_entry.id   bbc72ed0ac66af00ac510bd49bdedd80
#
_cell.length_a   1.000
_cell.length_b   1.000
_cell.length_c   1.000
_cell.angle_alpha   90.00
_cell.angle_beta   90.00
_cell.angle_gamma   90.00
#
_symmetry.space_group_name_H-M   'P 1'
#
loop_
_entity.id
_entity.type
_entity.pdbx_description
1 polymer ?
#
loop_
_entity_poly.entity_id
_entity_poly.type
_entity_poly.pdbx_seq_one_letter_code
_entity_poly.pdbx_strand_id
1 'polypeptide(L)'
;MSKEVFSQISPSEFFYRNRDLAGFSNPTRSLYTSVREFVENALDACDHKKILPDIHLSIKAVDPEQADPKHYILTVKDNGPGIDPEHIPLAFGTVLYGSKFGLKQARGMFGLGATMAILYGQITTNKPVTVKSCSDGKTLDEFVMLLDIQKNKPVIQKHTTKEGSKTGLAVSIVLEGDYSKAGSKIRDYVYQTSLITPYASITFEDPSGEKFHYARIVKDMPRPPTVIKPHPHGIDVETIRRMITDTHYQIPTIDNKMIDKVKKELSLKKNLSPKEILERAQKRWSDISKPVRTVISVMSFLNIDFEGLKKIRIDDLDVANKTITYWDFGESQSHAVELNPDSPYYKQLASTVQGDTLLTFLTKRFQRVGPTTAEKFCEFAKFKPDKRIGSMTNEELVKLADALKVRGISCTRSKLSGTSWRRTTLKGNYEIFQSRVCSSMAT
;
A
#
# COMPACT_ATOMS: atom_id res chain seq x y z
N MET A 1 17.67 -30.30 31.94
CA MET A 1 17.44 -29.76 30.58
C MET A 1 16.30 -28.76 30.66
N SER A 2 16.56 -27.47 30.46
CA SER A 2 15.52 -26.45 30.41
C SER A 2 14.65 -26.72 29.17
N LYS A 3 13.33 -26.78 29.35
CA LYS A 3 12.41 -26.88 28.21
C LYS A 3 12.59 -25.65 27.32
N GLU A 4 12.82 -25.86 26.02
CA GLU A 4 12.80 -24.77 25.04
C GLU A 4 11.43 -24.10 25.07
N VAL A 5 11.42 -22.79 25.26
CA VAL A 5 10.19 -21.98 25.27
C VAL A 5 10.09 -21.28 23.90
N PHE A 6 9.12 -21.68 23.10
CA PHE A 6 8.80 -21.01 21.86
C PHE A 6 8.05 -19.71 22.15
N SER A 7 8.51 -18.58 21.54
CA SER A 7 7.87 -17.28 21.68
C SER A 7 7.82 -16.56 20.34
N GLN A 8 6.78 -15.75 20.13
CA GLN A 8 6.65 -14.85 18.98
C GLN A 8 7.04 -13.44 19.44
N ILE A 9 7.81 -12.75 18.61
CA ILE A 9 8.17 -11.34 18.82
C ILE A 9 7.40 -10.44 17.85
N SER A 10 7.18 -9.20 18.25
CA SER A 10 6.54 -8.20 17.39
C SER A 10 7.47 -7.72 16.28
N PRO A 11 6.95 -7.15 15.17
CA PRO A 11 7.80 -6.52 14.15
C PRO A 11 8.75 -5.45 14.70
N SER A 12 8.27 -4.61 15.61
CA SER A 12 9.09 -3.58 16.24
C SER A 12 10.20 -4.16 17.12
N GLU A 13 9.94 -5.23 17.85
CA GLU A 13 10.95 -5.94 18.63
C GLU A 13 11.97 -6.63 17.74
N PHE A 14 11.55 -7.21 16.63
CA PHE A 14 12.47 -7.76 15.65
C PHE A 14 13.47 -6.70 15.14
N PHE A 15 12.98 -5.55 14.72
CA PHE A 15 13.83 -4.46 14.24
C PHE A 15 14.62 -3.75 15.36
N TYR A 16 14.09 -3.71 16.58
CA TYR A 16 14.84 -3.26 17.74
C TYR A 16 16.15 -4.06 17.93
N ARG A 17 16.07 -5.38 17.78
CA ARG A 17 17.20 -6.30 17.88
C ARG A 17 18.10 -6.31 16.64
N ASN A 18 17.53 -6.00 15.46
CA ASN A 18 18.18 -6.13 14.16
C ASN A 18 18.13 -4.82 13.35
N ARG A 19 18.40 -3.69 14.00
CA ARG A 19 18.33 -2.35 13.39
C ARG A 19 19.26 -2.15 12.19
N ASP A 20 20.35 -2.91 12.11
CA ASP A 20 21.29 -2.89 10.99
C ASP A 20 20.64 -3.27 9.66
N LEU A 21 19.65 -4.18 9.69
CA LEU A 21 18.88 -4.61 8.50
C LEU A 21 18.08 -3.44 7.87
N ALA A 22 17.67 -2.47 8.69
CA ALA A 22 16.97 -1.28 8.23
C ALA A 22 17.90 -0.10 7.94
N GLY A 23 19.24 -0.28 8.05
CA GLY A 23 20.23 0.74 7.76
C GLY A 23 20.60 1.63 8.94
N PHE A 24 20.28 1.24 10.18
CA PHE A 24 20.56 1.99 11.41
C PHE A 24 21.71 1.35 12.23
N SER A 25 22.84 1.08 11.56
CA SER A 25 23.98 0.35 12.13
C SER A 25 24.89 1.20 13.01
N ASN A 26 25.01 2.49 12.75
CA ASN A 26 25.85 3.43 13.50
C ASN A 26 25.29 4.86 13.40
N PRO A 27 25.72 5.80 14.28
CA PRO A 27 25.19 7.17 14.32
C PRO A 27 25.27 7.93 12.98
N THR A 28 26.40 7.82 12.27
CA THR A 28 26.62 8.48 10.97
C THR A 28 25.60 8.01 9.93
N ARG A 29 25.45 6.68 9.80
CA ARG A 29 24.52 6.09 8.83
C ARG A 29 23.06 6.32 9.22
N SER A 30 22.76 6.24 10.50
CA SER A 30 21.41 6.41 11.04
C SER A 30 20.89 7.83 10.80
N LEU A 31 21.72 8.85 11.03
CA LEU A 31 21.36 10.23 10.73
C LEU A 31 21.06 10.43 9.23
N TYR A 32 21.97 9.95 8.36
CA TYR A 32 21.76 10.01 6.91
C TYR A 32 20.51 9.27 6.46
N THR A 33 20.29 8.04 6.96
CA THR A 33 19.13 7.23 6.61
C THR A 33 17.84 7.91 7.05
N SER A 34 17.80 8.48 8.27
CA SER A 34 16.63 9.21 8.77
C SER A 34 16.28 10.41 7.89
N VAL A 35 17.28 11.19 7.46
CA VAL A 35 17.08 12.31 6.52
C VAL A 35 16.47 11.82 5.22
N ARG A 36 17.04 10.76 4.63
CA ARG A 36 16.56 10.20 3.38
C ARG A 36 15.12 9.75 3.48
N GLU A 37 14.79 8.94 4.49
CA GLU A 37 13.44 8.39 4.66
C GLU A 37 12.37 9.47 4.84
N PHE A 38 12.65 10.52 5.61
CA PHE A 38 11.68 11.60 5.80
C PHE A 38 11.53 12.48 4.57
N VAL A 39 12.62 12.83 3.87
CA VAL A 39 12.58 13.62 2.63
C VAL A 39 11.86 12.84 1.51
N GLU A 40 12.16 11.55 1.35
CA GLU A 40 11.49 10.70 0.36
C GLU A 40 10.00 10.56 0.65
N ASN A 41 9.59 10.44 1.92
CA ASN A 41 8.18 10.39 2.30
C ASN A 41 7.45 11.71 2.02
N ALA A 42 8.11 12.85 2.27
CA ALA A 42 7.58 14.17 1.98
C ALA A 42 7.37 14.38 0.46
N LEU A 43 8.37 14.00 -0.36
CA LEU A 43 8.25 14.03 -1.82
C LEU A 43 7.12 13.13 -2.32
N ASP A 44 7.05 11.88 -1.84
CA ASP A 44 6.01 10.93 -2.24
C ASP A 44 4.59 11.42 -1.88
N ALA A 45 4.42 12.06 -0.72
CA ALA A 45 3.13 12.60 -0.31
C ALA A 45 2.65 13.70 -1.25
N CYS A 46 3.56 14.59 -1.66
CA CYS A 46 3.27 15.65 -2.63
C CYS A 46 3.03 15.08 -4.03
N ASP A 47 3.89 14.19 -4.50
CA ASP A 47 3.82 13.57 -5.84
C ASP A 47 2.48 12.82 -6.04
N HIS A 48 2.05 12.07 -5.02
CA HIS A 48 0.79 11.31 -5.07
C HIS A 48 -0.45 12.20 -5.25
N LYS A 49 -0.44 13.39 -4.68
CA LYS A 49 -1.54 14.37 -4.78
C LYS A 49 -1.30 15.44 -5.84
N LYS A 50 -0.20 15.36 -6.59
CA LYS A 50 0.21 16.35 -7.61
C LYS A 50 0.34 17.76 -7.03
N ILE A 51 0.85 17.86 -5.81
CA ILE A 51 1.19 19.11 -5.16
C ILE A 51 2.67 19.39 -5.44
N LEU A 52 3.01 20.58 -5.93
CA LEU A 52 4.42 20.97 -6.12
C LEU A 52 5.12 20.99 -4.76
N PRO A 53 6.14 20.11 -4.53
CA PRO A 53 6.74 19.96 -3.23
C PRO A 53 7.48 21.23 -2.76
N ASP A 54 7.27 21.59 -1.50
CA ASP A 54 8.03 22.61 -0.78
C ASP A 54 8.47 21.98 0.56
N ILE A 55 9.74 21.57 0.61
CA ILE A 55 10.26 20.74 1.69
C ILE A 55 11.29 21.53 2.49
N HIS A 56 11.11 21.55 3.80
CA HIS A 56 12.04 22.14 4.75
C HIS A 56 12.65 21.05 5.63
N LEU A 57 13.93 20.82 5.45
CA LEU A 57 14.78 19.95 6.27
C LEU A 57 15.60 20.79 7.23
N SER A 58 15.60 20.47 8.51
CA SER A 58 16.44 21.11 9.53
C SER A 58 17.07 20.06 10.42
N ILE A 59 18.38 20.20 10.64
CA ILE A 59 19.15 19.40 11.60
C ILE A 59 19.77 20.37 12.59
N LYS A 60 19.44 20.20 13.87
CA LYS A 60 19.97 21.07 14.95
C LYS A 60 20.63 20.21 16.01
N ALA A 61 21.76 20.61 16.52
CA ALA A 61 22.36 19.98 17.70
C ALA A 61 21.43 20.22 18.90
N VAL A 62 21.27 19.20 19.76
CA VAL A 62 20.54 19.36 21.03
C VAL A 62 21.33 20.27 21.95
N ASP A 63 22.65 20.07 22.01
CA ASP A 63 23.56 20.87 22.80
C ASP A 63 24.56 21.57 21.86
N PRO A 64 24.19 22.74 21.31
CA PRO A 64 25.02 23.41 20.29
C PRO A 64 26.37 23.94 20.84
N GLU A 65 26.53 24.06 22.14
CA GLU A 65 27.79 24.50 22.79
C GLU A 65 28.84 23.39 22.86
N GLN A 66 28.45 22.13 22.63
CA GLN A 66 29.41 21.02 22.60
C GLN A 66 30.19 21.03 21.29
N ALA A 67 31.50 20.87 21.37
CA ALA A 67 32.36 20.82 20.18
C ALA A 67 32.04 19.60 19.26
N ASP A 68 31.58 18.50 19.84
CA ASP A 68 31.16 17.29 19.10
C ASP A 68 29.78 16.79 19.60
N PRO A 69 28.69 17.40 19.13
CA PRO A 69 27.33 17.01 19.52
C PRO A 69 27.03 15.58 19.10
N LYS A 70 26.49 14.79 20.02
CA LYS A 70 26.08 13.41 19.74
C LYS A 70 24.57 13.26 19.43
N HIS A 71 23.77 14.23 19.83
CA HIS A 71 22.31 14.19 19.65
C HIS A 71 21.85 15.35 18.79
N TYR A 72 20.98 15.04 17.84
CA TYR A 72 20.45 16.01 16.89
C TYR A 72 18.92 15.97 16.86
N ILE A 73 18.30 17.13 16.67
CA ILE A 73 16.90 17.27 16.33
C ILE A 73 16.81 17.30 14.83
N LEU A 74 16.22 16.28 14.23
CA LEU A 74 15.90 16.21 12.81
C LEU A 74 14.43 16.56 12.62
N THR A 75 14.16 17.60 11.83
CA THR A 75 12.81 18.01 11.45
C THR A 75 12.68 18.08 9.95
N VAL A 76 11.64 17.43 9.40
CA VAL A 76 11.25 17.56 7.99
C VAL A 76 9.80 18.02 7.94
N LYS A 77 9.56 19.08 7.17
CA LYS A 77 8.25 19.65 6.92
C LYS A 77 7.98 19.70 5.42
N ASP A 78 6.76 19.35 5.03
CA ASP A 78 6.27 19.45 3.66
C ASP A 78 4.95 20.23 3.59
N ASN A 79 4.57 20.59 2.38
CA ASN A 79 3.29 21.21 2.03
C ASN A 79 2.32 20.21 1.38
N GLY A 80 2.50 18.92 1.62
CA GLY A 80 1.67 17.85 1.08
C GLY A 80 0.24 17.84 1.63
N PRO A 81 -0.49 16.76 1.41
CA PRO A 81 -1.89 16.67 1.82
C PRO A 81 -2.11 16.57 3.34
N GLY A 82 -1.04 16.38 4.13
CA GLY A 82 -1.17 15.98 5.53
C GLY A 82 -1.68 14.55 5.69
N ILE A 83 -1.89 14.15 6.94
CA ILE A 83 -2.46 12.86 7.34
C ILE A 83 -3.60 13.14 8.30
N ASP A 84 -4.73 12.45 8.13
CA ASP A 84 -5.87 12.60 9.03
C ASP A 84 -5.52 12.18 10.47
N PRO A 85 -6.02 12.88 11.50
CA PRO A 85 -5.65 12.64 12.90
C PRO A 85 -5.79 11.19 13.35
N GLU A 86 -6.80 10.48 12.84
CA GLU A 86 -7.05 9.06 13.15
C GLU A 86 -5.89 8.14 12.72
N HIS A 87 -5.18 8.49 11.65
CA HIS A 87 -4.13 7.68 11.07
C HIS A 87 -2.72 8.04 11.56
N ILE A 88 -2.52 9.25 12.11
CA ILE A 88 -1.20 9.72 12.55
C ILE A 88 -0.54 8.76 13.55
N PRO A 89 -1.23 8.35 14.64
CA PRO A 89 -0.60 7.46 15.62
C PRO A 89 -0.13 6.14 15.02
N LEU A 90 -0.94 5.54 14.17
CA LEU A 90 -0.60 4.26 13.52
C LEU A 90 0.52 4.43 12.49
N ALA A 91 0.50 5.51 11.70
CA ALA A 91 1.49 5.75 10.64
C ALA A 91 2.91 5.99 11.19
N PHE A 92 3.04 6.53 12.40
CA PHE A 92 4.33 6.84 13.01
C PHE A 92 4.67 6.01 14.27
N GLY A 93 3.69 5.30 14.82
CA GLY A 93 3.85 4.49 16.03
C GLY A 93 3.65 2.99 15.82
N THR A 94 3.55 2.51 14.57
CA THR A 94 3.39 1.09 14.27
C THR A 94 4.29 0.71 13.09
N VAL A 95 5.19 -0.23 13.31
CA VAL A 95 6.06 -0.79 12.26
C VAL A 95 5.24 -1.65 11.31
N LEU A 96 5.52 -1.57 10.00
CA LEU A 96 4.76 -2.24 8.94
C LEU A 96 3.32 -1.74 8.79
N TYR A 97 3.04 -0.49 9.17
CA TYR A 97 1.78 0.17 8.87
C TYR A 97 1.98 1.27 7.83
N GLY A 98 1.15 1.32 6.80
CA GLY A 98 1.25 2.34 5.75
C GLY A 98 0.28 2.14 4.60
N SER A 99 0.09 3.17 3.80
CA SER A 99 -0.81 3.20 2.64
C SER A 99 -0.13 2.83 1.31
N LYS A 100 1.19 2.62 1.31
CA LYS A 100 1.99 2.47 0.08
C LYS A 100 2.27 1.03 -0.35
N PHE A 101 1.86 0.01 0.43
CA PHE A 101 2.13 -1.40 0.13
C PHE A 101 1.62 -1.89 -1.23
N GLY A 102 0.54 -1.29 -1.73
CA GLY A 102 -0.02 -1.59 -3.04
C GLY A 102 0.61 -0.81 -4.20
N LEU A 103 1.47 0.16 -3.92
CA LEU A 103 2.11 0.99 -4.94
C LEU A 103 3.34 0.26 -5.49
N LYS A 104 3.45 0.17 -6.82
CA LYS A 104 4.60 -0.47 -7.47
C LYS A 104 5.79 0.45 -7.70
N GLN A 105 5.58 1.76 -7.56
CA GLN A 105 6.58 2.79 -7.80
C GLN A 105 6.37 3.94 -6.81
N ALA A 106 6.94 3.80 -5.64
CA ALA A 106 7.10 4.84 -4.65
C ALA A 106 8.54 4.73 -4.11
N ARG A 107 9.09 5.81 -3.57
CA ARG A 107 10.43 5.82 -2.97
C ARG A 107 10.45 4.96 -1.70
N GLY A 108 9.38 5.07 -0.88
CA GLY A 108 9.19 4.26 0.33
C GLY A 108 8.00 3.30 0.20
N MET A 109 8.25 2.00 0.03
CA MET A 109 7.20 0.99 -0.19
C MET A 109 6.93 0.07 1.00
N PHE A 110 7.86 -0.04 1.95
CA PHE A 110 7.82 -1.09 2.97
C PHE A 110 7.15 -0.67 4.29
N GLY A 111 6.78 0.61 4.45
CA GLY A 111 6.22 1.12 5.71
C GLY A 111 7.19 0.99 6.90
N LEU A 112 8.49 0.99 6.62
CA LEU A 112 9.55 0.80 7.61
C LEU A 112 10.36 2.07 7.85
N GLY A 113 10.66 2.87 6.83
CA GLY A 113 11.67 3.91 6.89
C GLY A 113 11.44 4.93 8.00
N ALA A 114 10.30 5.60 8.01
CA ALA A 114 9.98 6.60 9.03
C ALA A 114 9.88 5.99 10.43
N THR A 115 9.21 4.85 10.57
CA THR A 115 9.04 4.17 11.86
C THR A 115 10.35 3.63 12.42
N MET A 116 11.28 3.21 11.55
CA MET A 116 12.62 2.81 11.97
C MET A 116 13.49 3.99 12.42
N ALA A 117 13.39 5.15 11.75
CA ALA A 117 14.04 6.37 12.19
C ALA A 117 13.54 6.82 13.58
N ILE A 118 12.22 6.75 13.78
CA ILE A 118 11.58 7.07 15.06
C ILE A 118 12.02 6.08 16.15
N LEU A 119 11.99 4.79 15.84
CA LEU A 119 12.43 3.74 16.77
C LEU A 119 13.91 3.93 17.16
N TYR A 120 14.79 4.22 16.19
CA TYR A 120 16.18 4.51 16.44
C TYR A 120 16.35 5.74 17.35
N GLY A 121 15.64 6.83 17.06
CA GLY A 121 15.64 8.03 17.90
C GLY A 121 15.19 7.73 19.32
N GLN A 122 14.09 6.99 19.48
CA GLN A 122 13.58 6.58 20.78
C GLN A 122 14.57 5.70 21.57
N ILE A 123 15.23 4.75 20.92
CA ILE A 123 16.20 3.85 21.57
C ILE A 123 17.43 4.61 22.04
N THR A 124 17.92 5.55 21.24
CA THR A 124 19.17 6.25 21.53
C THR A 124 19.02 7.44 22.48
N THR A 125 17.84 8.04 22.53
CA THR A 125 17.64 9.29 23.28
C THR A 125 16.51 9.24 24.32
N ASN A 126 15.68 8.19 24.30
CA ASN A 126 14.44 8.09 25.07
C ASN A 126 13.46 9.26 24.84
N LYS A 127 13.56 9.95 23.70
CA LYS A 127 12.69 11.07 23.37
C LYS A 127 11.55 10.63 22.46
N PRO A 128 10.34 11.21 22.62
CA PRO A 128 9.22 10.95 21.74
C PRO A 128 9.40 11.60 20.37
N VAL A 129 8.68 11.07 19.36
CA VAL A 129 8.48 11.76 18.10
C VAL A 129 7.38 12.82 18.25
N THR A 130 7.57 13.95 17.60
CA THR A 130 6.54 14.98 17.45
C THR A 130 6.09 15.02 15.98
N VAL A 131 4.80 14.86 15.75
CA VAL A 131 4.18 14.93 14.42
C VAL A 131 3.13 16.02 14.43
N LYS A 132 3.23 16.96 13.46
CA LYS A 132 2.24 18.00 13.23
C LYS A 132 1.64 17.80 11.85
N SER A 133 0.33 17.73 11.75
CA SER A 133 -0.36 17.51 10.49
C SER A 133 -1.58 18.41 10.37
N CYS A 134 -1.79 18.91 9.16
CA CYS A 134 -3.01 19.59 8.78
C CYS A 134 -3.49 18.97 7.45
N SER A 135 -4.59 18.21 7.48
CA SER A 135 -5.12 17.54 6.28
C SER A 135 -6.29 18.31 5.64
N ASP A 136 -7.01 19.10 6.42
CA ASP A 136 -8.19 19.86 5.97
C ASP A 136 -7.92 21.33 5.64
N GLY A 137 -6.69 21.82 5.87
CA GLY A 137 -6.30 23.22 5.72
C GLY A 137 -6.84 24.15 6.80
N LYS A 138 -7.48 23.63 7.86
CA LYS A 138 -8.13 24.40 8.93
C LYS A 138 -7.64 24.00 10.32
N THR A 139 -7.34 22.73 10.51
CA THR A 139 -7.04 22.14 11.81
C THR A 139 -5.62 21.56 11.81
N LEU A 140 -4.77 22.09 12.70
CA LEU A 140 -3.41 21.56 12.91
C LEU A 140 -3.41 20.67 14.14
N ASP A 141 -3.24 19.38 13.94
CA ASP A 141 -3.08 18.39 14.99
C ASP A 141 -1.60 18.16 15.30
N GLU A 142 -1.25 18.20 16.57
CA GLU A 142 0.10 17.91 17.06
C GLU A 142 0.06 16.72 18.01
N PHE A 143 0.76 15.65 17.63
CA PHE A 143 0.92 14.44 18.42
C PHE A 143 2.36 14.33 18.92
N VAL A 144 2.50 14.02 20.22
CA VAL A 144 3.76 13.63 20.86
C VAL A 144 3.59 12.18 21.31
N MET A 145 4.40 11.27 20.79
CA MET A 145 4.17 9.85 21.01
C MET A 145 5.47 9.02 21.04
N LEU A 146 5.39 7.87 21.68
CA LEU A 146 6.37 6.80 21.68
C LEU A 146 5.81 5.58 20.97
N LEU A 147 6.70 4.67 20.57
CA LEU A 147 6.34 3.36 20.04
C LEU A 147 6.52 2.31 21.13
N ASP A 148 5.45 1.56 21.48
CA ASP A 148 5.56 0.37 22.33
C ASP A 148 6.20 -0.76 21.50
N ILE A 149 7.46 -1.05 21.81
CA ILE A 149 8.27 -2.00 21.05
C ILE A 149 7.70 -3.43 21.16
N GLN A 150 7.20 -3.80 22.32
CA GLN A 150 6.68 -5.16 22.54
C GLN A 150 5.35 -5.38 21.81
N LYS A 151 4.46 -4.39 21.87
CA LYS A 151 3.11 -4.49 21.30
C LYS A 151 3.01 -3.99 19.86
N ASN A 152 4.06 -3.32 19.34
CA ASN A 152 4.05 -2.64 18.04
C ASN A 152 2.86 -1.66 17.92
N LYS A 153 2.66 -0.82 18.93
CA LYS A 153 1.54 0.14 18.99
C LYS A 153 2.01 1.51 19.42
N PRO A 154 1.33 2.59 18.96
CA PRO A 154 1.64 3.95 19.43
C PRO A 154 1.23 4.14 20.89
N VAL A 155 2.06 4.89 21.62
CA VAL A 155 1.75 5.40 22.96
C VAL A 155 1.70 6.92 22.88
N ILE A 156 0.51 7.46 22.81
CA ILE A 156 0.28 8.90 22.70
C ILE A 156 0.49 9.53 24.08
N GLN A 157 1.48 10.44 24.19
CA GLN A 157 1.75 11.21 25.40
C GLN A 157 0.97 12.51 25.42
N LYS A 158 0.80 13.14 24.25
CA LYS A 158 0.09 14.39 24.11
C LYS A 158 -0.56 14.50 22.74
N HIS A 159 -1.78 15.00 22.70
CA HIS A 159 -2.44 15.43 21.48
C HIS A 159 -3.01 16.83 21.71
N THR A 160 -2.70 17.75 20.82
CA THR A 160 -3.23 19.12 20.84
C THR A 160 -3.68 19.51 19.45
N THR A 161 -4.81 20.19 19.42
CA THR A 161 -5.41 20.71 18.19
C THR A 161 -5.37 22.22 18.22
N LYS A 162 -4.96 22.85 17.13
CA LYS A 162 -4.89 24.30 16.95
C LYS A 162 -5.47 24.69 15.60
N GLU A 163 -5.76 25.96 15.43
CA GLU A 163 -6.15 26.49 14.14
C GLU A 163 -4.98 26.38 13.14
N GLY A 164 -5.23 25.81 11.98
CA GLY A 164 -4.30 25.63 10.87
C GLY A 164 -4.67 26.55 9.70
N SER A 165 -3.75 26.75 8.77
CA SER A 165 -4.00 27.60 7.59
C SER A 165 -3.64 26.96 6.26
N LYS A 166 -2.87 25.88 6.27
CA LYS A 166 -2.40 25.18 5.07
C LYS A 166 -2.22 23.71 5.36
N THR A 167 -2.47 22.86 4.36
CA THR A 167 -2.17 21.43 4.45
C THR A 167 -0.67 21.20 4.51
N GLY A 168 -0.27 20.08 5.12
CA GLY A 168 1.12 19.66 5.21
C GLY A 168 1.38 18.79 6.44
N LEU A 169 2.59 18.29 6.50
CA LEU A 169 3.08 17.44 7.59
C LEU A 169 4.44 17.97 8.06
N ALA A 170 4.69 17.89 9.36
CA ALA A 170 6.01 18.07 9.94
C ALA A 170 6.29 16.96 10.94
N VAL A 171 7.41 16.29 10.76
CA VAL A 171 7.90 15.23 11.66
C VAL A 171 9.20 15.69 12.29
N SER A 172 9.31 15.58 13.62
CA SER A 172 10.50 15.91 14.37
C SER A 172 10.87 14.78 15.31
N ILE A 173 12.13 14.33 15.22
CA ILE A 173 12.71 13.32 16.12
C ILE A 173 14.02 13.83 16.72
N VAL A 174 14.35 13.31 17.90
CA VAL A 174 15.68 13.43 18.48
C VAL A 174 16.38 12.08 18.29
N LEU A 175 17.59 12.08 17.77
CA LEU A 175 18.36 10.85 17.54
C LEU A 175 19.85 11.06 17.80
N GLU A 176 20.53 9.97 18.12
CA GLU A 176 21.98 9.95 18.10
C GLU A 176 22.48 10.03 16.65
N GLY A 177 23.48 10.89 16.42
CA GLY A 177 24.04 11.13 15.10
C GLY A 177 25.50 11.58 15.16
N ASP A 178 26.16 11.53 14.02
CA ASP A 178 27.50 12.09 13.82
C ASP A 178 27.46 12.94 12.54
N TYR A 179 27.15 14.23 12.72
CA TYR A 179 27.04 15.14 11.59
C TYR A 179 28.41 15.49 11.00
N SER A 180 29.49 15.43 11.79
CA SER A 180 30.84 15.69 11.30
C SER A 180 31.21 14.75 10.14
N LYS A 181 30.78 13.48 10.23
CA LYS A 181 31.00 12.46 9.19
C LYS A 181 29.84 12.34 8.18
N ALA A 182 28.60 12.62 8.60
CA ALA A 182 27.43 12.47 7.75
C ALA A 182 27.13 13.72 6.89
N GLY A 183 27.56 14.90 7.33
CA GLY A 183 27.10 16.18 6.79
C GLY A 183 27.37 16.36 5.31
N SER A 184 28.57 16.03 4.81
CA SER A 184 28.87 16.08 3.37
C SER A 184 27.90 15.21 2.57
N LYS A 185 27.72 13.97 3.01
CA LYS A 185 26.82 13.01 2.34
C LYS A 185 25.35 13.45 2.38
N ILE A 186 24.92 14.10 3.46
CA ILE A 186 23.56 14.66 3.57
C ILE A 186 23.38 15.81 2.59
N ARG A 187 24.36 16.75 2.51
CA ARG A 187 24.32 17.86 1.56
C ARG A 187 24.28 17.36 0.11
N ASP A 188 25.15 16.40 -0.23
CA ASP A 188 25.19 15.77 -1.54
C ASP A 188 23.84 15.11 -1.90
N TYR A 189 23.23 14.40 -0.95
CA TYR A 189 21.91 13.79 -1.14
C TYR A 189 20.83 14.83 -1.41
N VAL A 190 20.77 15.90 -0.63
CA VAL A 190 19.78 16.97 -0.82
C VAL A 190 19.99 17.67 -2.17
N TYR A 191 21.24 17.96 -2.55
CA TYR A 191 21.59 18.53 -3.83
C TYR A 191 21.18 17.62 -4.99
N GLN A 192 21.57 16.33 -4.96
CA GLN A 192 21.19 15.36 -6.00
C GLN A 192 19.68 15.18 -6.09
N THR A 193 18.98 15.16 -4.95
CA THR A 193 17.52 15.09 -4.91
C THR A 193 16.90 16.30 -5.60
N SER A 194 17.42 17.51 -5.39
CA SER A 194 16.94 18.71 -6.08
C SER A 194 17.13 18.67 -7.59
N LEU A 195 18.21 18.03 -8.07
CA LEU A 195 18.47 17.87 -9.51
C LEU A 195 17.49 16.90 -10.18
N ILE A 196 17.18 15.77 -9.51
CA ILE A 196 16.27 14.76 -10.08
C ILE A 196 14.79 15.10 -9.86
N THR A 197 14.49 16.05 -8.96
CA THR A 197 13.12 16.57 -8.73
C THR A 197 13.07 18.08 -8.98
N PRO A 198 13.29 18.55 -10.20
CA PRO A 198 13.43 19.99 -10.52
C PRO A 198 12.12 20.77 -10.29
N TYR A 199 11.02 20.11 -10.06
CA TYR A 199 9.71 20.67 -9.69
C TYR A 199 9.54 20.87 -8.18
N ALA A 200 10.49 20.39 -7.34
CA ALA A 200 10.46 20.58 -5.90
C ALA A 200 11.31 21.80 -5.48
N SER A 201 10.87 22.49 -4.44
CA SER A 201 11.68 23.45 -3.69
C SER A 201 12.15 22.78 -2.40
N ILE A 202 13.46 22.76 -2.15
CA ILE A 202 14.02 22.11 -0.97
C ILE A 202 14.90 23.11 -0.23
N THR A 203 14.61 23.34 1.04
CA THR A 203 15.42 24.15 1.95
C THR A 203 16.03 23.24 3.01
N PHE A 204 17.33 23.29 3.16
CA PHE A 204 18.05 22.56 4.18
C PHE A 204 18.81 23.53 5.10
N GLU A 205 18.56 23.43 6.42
CA GLU A 205 19.29 24.13 7.47
C GLU A 205 20.12 23.13 8.25
N ASP A 206 21.43 23.29 8.20
CA ASP A 206 22.36 22.40 8.87
C ASP A 206 22.61 22.79 10.34
N PRO A 207 23.32 21.96 11.15
CA PRO A 207 23.58 22.27 12.57
C PRO A 207 24.40 23.53 12.81
N SER A 208 25.15 24.03 11.83
CA SER A 208 25.89 25.31 11.93
C SER A 208 24.99 26.52 11.67
N GLY A 209 23.74 26.31 11.25
CA GLY A 209 22.81 27.36 10.87
C GLY A 209 22.94 27.79 9.40
N GLU A 210 23.82 27.13 8.62
CA GLU A 210 23.93 27.38 7.19
C GLU A 210 22.67 26.87 6.47
N LYS A 211 22.18 27.70 5.52
CA LYS A 211 20.95 27.40 4.77
C LYS A 211 21.24 27.19 3.30
N PHE A 212 20.91 26.01 2.82
CA PHE A 212 20.97 25.63 1.42
C PHE A 212 19.55 25.66 0.86
N HIS A 213 19.32 26.52 -0.16
CA HIS A 213 18.00 26.64 -0.79
C HIS A 213 18.10 26.28 -2.27
N TYR A 214 17.37 25.23 -2.65
CA TYR A 214 17.26 24.76 -4.01
C TYR A 214 15.83 25.07 -4.51
N ALA A 215 15.68 26.19 -5.20
CA ALA A 215 14.41 26.61 -5.74
C ALA A 215 13.96 25.69 -6.89
N ARG A 216 12.66 25.45 -7.00
CA ARG A 216 12.11 24.74 -8.15
C ARG A 216 12.38 25.49 -9.44
N ILE A 217 12.77 24.76 -10.48
CA ILE A 217 13.09 25.30 -11.80
C ILE A 217 11.91 25.09 -12.76
N VAL A 218 11.13 24.02 -12.56
CA VAL A 218 10.00 23.62 -13.39
C VAL A 218 8.72 23.64 -12.55
N LYS A 219 7.62 24.05 -13.16
CA LYS A 219 6.29 24.02 -12.52
C LYS A 219 5.49 22.76 -12.87
N ASP A 220 5.91 22.03 -13.90
CA ASP A 220 5.21 20.84 -14.35
C ASP A 220 5.78 19.59 -13.66
N MET A 221 4.90 18.85 -13.00
CA MET A 221 5.27 17.58 -12.42
C MET A 221 5.24 16.46 -13.46
N PRO A 222 6.17 15.51 -13.43
CA PRO A 222 6.14 14.36 -14.32
C PRO A 222 4.85 13.57 -14.15
N ARG A 223 4.38 12.98 -15.25
CA ARG A 223 3.22 12.09 -15.15
C ARG A 223 3.60 10.87 -14.32
N PRO A 224 2.72 10.44 -13.38
CA PRO A 224 2.97 9.22 -12.65
C PRO A 224 3.18 8.05 -13.62
N PRO A 225 4.14 7.17 -13.36
CA PRO A 225 4.34 6.02 -14.22
C PRO A 225 3.09 5.14 -14.21
N THR A 226 2.69 4.66 -15.38
CA THR A 226 1.56 3.75 -15.51
C THR A 226 1.98 2.35 -15.10
N VAL A 227 1.17 1.72 -14.25
CA VAL A 227 1.40 0.32 -13.86
C VAL A 227 1.29 -0.57 -15.09
N ILE A 228 2.39 -1.17 -15.50
CA ILE A 228 2.40 -2.14 -16.59
C ILE A 228 1.82 -3.46 -16.05
N LYS A 229 0.86 -4.03 -16.80
CA LYS A 229 0.34 -5.36 -16.47
C LYS A 229 1.49 -6.37 -16.48
N PRO A 230 1.53 -7.31 -15.52
CA PRO A 230 2.60 -8.30 -15.49
C PRO A 230 2.55 -9.22 -16.71
N HIS A 231 3.71 -9.78 -17.06
CA HIS A 231 3.79 -10.83 -18.08
C HIS A 231 3.36 -12.17 -17.47
N PRO A 232 2.54 -12.97 -18.17
CA PRO A 232 2.04 -14.23 -17.61
C PRO A 232 3.12 -15.20 -17.11
N HIS A 233 4.26 -15.24 -17.80
CA HIS A 233 5.36 -16.19 -17.51
C HIS A 233 6.07 -15.94 -16.17
N GLY A 234 6.05 -14.71 -15.67
CA GLY A 234 6.74 -14.32 -14.42
C GLY A 234 5.86 -14.35 -13.17
N ILE A 235 4.74 -15.07 -13.18
CA ILE A 235 3.75 -15.04 -12.12
C ILE A 235 3.75 -16.31 -11.29
N ASP A 236 3.75 -16.15 -9.97
CA ASP A 236 3.54 -17.22 -9.00
C ASP A 236 2.07 -17.31 -8.55
N VAL A 237 1.76 -18.37 -7.82
CA VAL A 237 0.40 -18.65 -7.31
C VAL A 237 -0.08 -17.54 -6.37
N GLU A 238 0.80 -17.02 -5.53
CA GLU A 238 0.46 -15.98 -4.57
C GLU A 238 0.12 -14.66 -5.26
N THR A 239 0.87 -14.32 -6.31
CA THR A 239 0.55 -13.16 -7.16
C THR A 239 -0.81 -13.31 -7.84
N ILE A 240 -1.15 -14.52 -8.33
CA ILE A 240 -2.48 -14.78 -8.89
C ILE A 240 -3.55 -14.60 -7.81
N ARG A 241 -3.35 -15.13 -6.61
CA ARG A 241 -4.29 -14.94 -5.49
C ARG A 241 -4.52 -13.46 -5.18
N ARG A 242 -3.46 -12.66 -5.05
CA ARG A 242 -3.57 -11.21 -4.84
C ARG A 242 -4.33 -10.53 -5.96
N MET A 243 -4.05 -10.89 -7.21
CA MET A 243 -4.79 -10.35 -8.35
C MET A 243 -6.26 -10.73 -8.32
N ILE A 244 -6.58 -11.94 -7.86
CA ILE A 244 -7.97 -12.38 -7.67
C ILE A 244 -8.59 -11.59 -6.53
N THR A 245 -7.94 -11.50 -5.39
CA THR A 245 -8.37 -10.71 -4.24
C THR A 245 -8.61 -9.26 -4.65
N ASP A 246 -7.69 -8.61 -5.34
CA ASP A 246 -7.86 -7.25 -5.86
C ASP A 246 -9.05 -7.11 -6.84
N THR A 247 -9.51 -8.18 -7.46
CA THR A 247 -10.69 -8.19 -8.34
C THR A 247 -11.98 -8.50 -7.60
N HIS A 248 -11.89 -9.32 -6.55
CA HIS A 248 -13.04 -9.77 -5.78
C HIS A 248 -13.41 -8.79 -4.67
N TYR A 249 -12.41 -8.28 -3.99
CA TYR A 249 -12.55 -7.54 -2.74
C TYR A 249 -12.56 -6.02 -2.92
N GLN A 250 -12.97 -5.51 -4.05
CA GLN A 250 -13.51 -4.16 -4.06
C GLN A 250 -14.91 -4.18 -3.41
N ILE A 251 -14.97 -4.68 -2.19
CA ILE A 251 -16.04 -4.29 -1.29
C ILE A 251 -15.79 -2.80 -1.07
N PRO A 252 -16.68 -1.95 -1.56
CA PRO A 252 -16.46 -0.51 -1.43
C PRO A 252 -16.36 -0.21 0.07
N THR A 253 -15.44 0.67 0.43
CA THR A 253 -15.43 1.23 1.79
C THR A 253 -16.83 1.75 2.08
N ILE A 254 -17.43 1.24 3.15
CA ILE A 254 -18.82 1.57 3.51
C ILE A 254 -18.78 2.88 4.30
N ASP A 255 -18.50 3.96 3.59
CA ASP A 255 -18.53 5.33 4.11
C ASP A 255 -19.90 5.99 3.86
N ASN A 256 -20.08 7.19 4.38
CA ASN A 256 -21.32 7.95 4.18
C ASN A 256 -21.61 8.18 2.70
N LYS A 257 -20.59 8.36 1.86
CA LYS A 257 -20.76 8.55 0.40
C LYS A 257 -21.31 7.31 -0.26
N MET A 258 -20.88 6.13 0.18
CA MET A 258 -21.39 4.86 -0.33
C MET A 258 -22.83 4.61 0.11
N ILE A 259 -23.17 4.93 1.36
CA ILE A 259 -24.54 4.84 1.88
C ILE A 259 -25.47 5.79 1.12
N ASP A 260 -25.04 7.03 0.88
CA ASP A 260 -25.82 8.00 0.10
C ASP A 260 -26.00 7.52 -1.35
N LYS A 261 -25.00 6.87 -1.93
CA LYS A 261 -25.12 6.24 -3.24
C LYS A 261 -26.17 5.13 -3.24
N VAL A 262 -26.18 4.26 -2.23
CA VAL A 262 -27.20 3.22 -2.07
C VAL A 262 -28.59 3.84 -1.96
N LYS A 263 -28.74 4.85 -1.09
CA LYS A 263 -30.03 5.57 -0.92
C LYS A 263 -30.50 6.21 -2.22
N LYS A 264 -29.60 6.82 -2.99
CA LYS A 264 -29.89 7.48 -4.27
C LYS A 264 -30.31 6.46 -5.34
N GLU A 265 -29.53 5.39 -5.56
CA GLU A 265 -29.83 4.38 -6.58
C GLU A 265 -31.14 3.64 -6.31
N LEU A 266 -31.49 3.41 -5.04
CA LEU A 266 -32.73 2.78 -4.63
C LEU A 266 -33.88 3.77 -4.39
N SER A 267 -33.66 5.07 -4.52
CA SER A 267 -34.64 6.12 -4.24
C SER A 267 -35.26 5.99 -2.84
N LEU A 268 -34.42 5.77 -1.83
CA LEU A 268 -34.84 5.59 -0.45
C LEU A 268 -35.12 6.96 0.20
N LYS A 269 -36.37 7.19 0.62
CA LYS A 269 -36.79 8.42 1.33
C LYS A 269 -36.86 8.26 2.86
N LYS A 270 -36.82 7.02 3.36
CA LYS A 270 -36.90 6.66 4.79
C LYS A 270 -35.88 5.58 5.11
N ASN A 271 -35.54 5.45 6.38
CA ASN A 271 -34.75 4.31 6.84
C ASN A 271 -35.65 3.07 6.78
N LEU A 272 -35.26 2.12 5.94
CA LEU A 272 -35.90 0.82 5.74
C LEU A 272 -35.04 -0.26 6.40
N SER A 273 -35.68 -1.36 6.79
CA SER A 273 -34.97 -2.55 7.28
C SER A 273 -34.10 -3.17 6.18
N PRO A 274 -33.05 -3.94 6.52
CA PRO A 274 -32.23 -4.64 5.54
C PRO A 274 -33.03 -5.50 4.55
N LYS A 275 -34.08 -6.16 5.04
CA LYS A 275 -34.99 -7.00 4.25
C LYS A 275 -35.77 -6.18 3.23
N GLU A 276 -36.38 -5.07 3.63
CA GLU A 276 -37.12 -4.18 2.74
C GLU A 276 -36.24 -3.53 1.68
N ILE A 277 -34.99 -3.19 2.04
CA ILE A 277 -34.00 -2.64 1.10
C ILE A 277 -33.68 -3.70 0.04
N LEU A 278 -33.49 -4.95 0.44
CA LEU A 278 -33.20 -6.03 -0.49
C LEU A 278 -34.39 -6.32 -1.43
N GLU A 279 -35.58 -6.44 -0.90
CA GLU A 279 -36.81 -6.67 -1.72
C GLU A 279 -37.00 -5.56 -2.77
N ARG A 280 -36.68 -4.32 -2.38
CA ARG A 280 -36.72 -3.18 -3.31
C ARG A 280 -35.61 -3.24 -4.35
N ALA A 281 -34.41 -3.66 -3.96
CA ALA A 281 -33.28 -3.85 -4.85
C ALA A 281 -33.51 -4.99 -5.84
N GLN A 282 -34.12 -6.10 -5.42
CA GLN A 282 -34.41 -7.26 -6.29
C GLN A 282 -35.25 -6.90 -7.49
N LYS A 283 -36.23 -5.99 -7.34
CA LYS A 283 -37.07 -5.53 -8.43
C LYS A 283 -36.34 -4.76 -9.53
N ARG A 284 -35.15 -4.23 -9.23
CA ARG A 284 -34.34 -3.40 -10.13
C ARG A 284 -32.86 -3.84 -10.13
N TRP A 285 -32.62 -5.11 -9.89
CA TRP A 285 -31.24 -5.61 -9.64
C TRP A 285 -30.28 -5.35 -10.81
N SER A 286 -30.73 -5.43 -12.05
CA SER A 286 -29.97 -5.14 -13.25
C SER A 286 -29.51 -3.67 -13.34
N ASP A 287 -30.34 -2.76 -12.82
CA ASP A 287 -30.17 -1.31 -12.97
C ASP A 287 -29.25 -0.74 -11.86
N ILE A 288 -29.00 -1.53 -10.82
CA ILE A 288 -28.19 -1.12 -9.66
C ILE A 288 -26.72 -1.39 -9.96
N SER A 289 -25.85 -0.43 -9.63
CA SER A 289 -24.40 -0.58 -9.82
C SER A 289 -23.82 -1.74 -8.98
N LYS A 290 -22.79 -2.40 -9.52
CA LYS A 290 -22.14 -3.54 -8.84
C LYS A 290 -21.73 -3.24 -7.38
N PRO A 291 -21.09 -2.09 -7.06
CA PRO A 291 -20.75 -1.76 -5.69
C PRO A 291 -21.95 -1.69 -4.75
N VAL A 292 -23.06 -1.09 -5.22
CA VAL A 292 -24.30 -1.00 -4.44
C VAL A 292 -24.92 -2.38 -4.22
N ARG A 293 -24.92 -3.24 -5.24
CA ARG A 293 -25.36 -4.64 -5.10
C ARG A 293 -24.57 -5.39 -4.03
N THR A 294 -23.24 -5.23 -4.02
CA THR A 294 -22.38 -5.86 -3.01
C THR A 294 -22.75 -5.40 -1.60
N VAL A 295 -22.89 -4.09 -1.38
CA VAL A 295 -23.26 -3.54 -0.06
C VAL A 295 -24.61 -4.06 0.41
N ILE A 296 -25.63 -4.06 -0.47
CA ILE A 296 -26.96 -4.57 -0.14
C ILE A 296 -26.92 -6.06 0.20
N SER A 297 -26.16 -6.86 -0.57
CA SER A 297 -26.01 -8.30 -0.31
C SER A 297 -25.36 -8.58 1.03
N VAL A 298 -24.29 -7.86 1.37
CA VAL A 298 -23.61 -7.99 2.67
C VAL A 298 -24.53 -7.58 3.82
N MET A 299 -25.17 -6.42 3.69
CA MET A 299 -26.11 -5.90 4.70
C MET A 299 -27.24 -6.88 4.98
N SER A 300 -27.81 -7.46 3.92
CA SER A 300 -28.90 -8.43 4.05
C SER A 300 -28.43 -9.75 4.61
N PHE A 301 -27.21 -10.18 4.26
CA PHE A 301 -26.65 -11.42 4.73
C PHE A 301 -26.32 -11.35 6.23
N LEU A 302 -25.68 -10.27 6.68
CA LEU A 302 -25.37 -10.04 8.09
C LEU A 302 -26.56 -9.55 8.91
N ASN A 303 -27.69 -9.24 8.23
CA ASN A 303 -28.91 -8.65 8.82
C ASN A 303 -28.63 -7.38 9.63
N ILE A 304 -27.74 -6.52 9.12
CA ILE A 304 -27.36 -5.25 9.73
C ILE A 304 -27.88 -4.07 8.90
N ASP A 305 -28.22 -2.98 9.58
CA ASP A 305 -28.64 -1.74 8.95
C ASP A 305 -27.44 -0.86 8.52
N PHE A 306 -27.71 0.35 8.00
CA PHE A 306 -26.67 1.25 7.58
C PHE A 306 -25.76 1.72 8.72
N GLU A 307 -26.29 1.84 9.93
CA GLU A 307 -25.48 2.24 11.10
C GLU A 307 -24.59 1.10 11.58
N GLY A 308 -25.09 -0.14 11.51
CA GLY A 308 -24.28 -1.34 11.74
C GLY A 308 -23.18 -1.49 10.71
N LEU A 309 -23.47 -1.23 9.42
CA LEU A 309 -22.47 -1.28 8.36
C LEU A 309 -21.30 -0.28 8.57
N LYS A 310 -21.56 0.89 9.13
CA LYS A 310 -20.52 1.87 9.46
C LYS A 310 -19.57 1.40 10.57
N LYS A 311 -20.05 0.51 11.43
CA LYS A 311 -19.28 -0.01 12.58
C LYS A 311 -18.41 -1.20 12.23
N ILE A 312 -18.52 -1.75 11.04
CA ILE A 312 -17.75 -2.92 10.61
C ILE A 312 -16.85 -2.60 9.44
N ARG A 313 -15.73 -3.34 9.37
CA ARG A 313 -14.86 -3.42 8.20
C ARG A 313 -14.81 -4.88 7.77
N ILE A 314 -15.20 -5.16 6.54
CA ILE A 314 -15.10 -6.52 6.00
C ILE A 314 -13.65 -6.77 5.66
N ASP A 315 -13.02 -7.71 6.36
CA ASP A 315 -11.62 -8.07 6.18
C ASP A 315 -11.47 -9.18 5.15
N ASP A 316 -12.37 -10.16 5.15
CA ASP A 316 -12.36 -11.24 4.17
C ASP A 316 -13.78 -11.72 3.83
N LEU A 317 -13.98 -12.07 2.55
CA LEU A 317 -15.19 -12.68 2.02
C LEU A 317 -14.81 -13.85 1.14
N ASP A 318 -14.67 -15.01 1.75
CA ASP A 318 -14.29 -16.24 1.07
C ASP A 318 -15.53 -17.03 0.66
N VAL A 319 -15.95 -16.83 -0.61
CA VAL A 319 -17.11 -17.54 -1.16
C VAL A 319 -16.80 -19.02 -1.37
N ALA A 320 -15.53 -19.41 -1.57
CA ALA A 320 -15.14 -20.80 -1.76
C ALA A 320 -15.24 -21.57 -0.45
N ASN A 321 -14.75 -20.98 0.65
CA ASN A 321 -14.87 -21.55 2.00
C ASN A 321 -16.15 -21.13 2.72
N LYS A 322 -16.99 -20.33 2.05
CA LYS A 322 -18.31 -19.92 2.55
C LYS A 322 -18.22 -19.16 3.87
N THR A 323 -17.27 -18.23 4.00
CA THR A 323 -17.09 -17.43 5.20
C THR A 323 -17.00 -15.94 4.89
N ILE A 324 -17.53 -15.11 5.79
CA ILE A 324 -17.27 -13.67 5.86
C ILE A 324 -16.54 -13.40 7.17
N THR A 325 -15.40 -12.75 7.09
CA THR A 325 -14.69 -12.23 8.25
C THR A 325 -14.77 -10.70 8.24
N TYR A 326 -15.19 -10.13 9.35
CA TYR A 326 -15.27 -8.69 9.51
C TYR A 326 -14.79 -8.25 10.89
N TRP A 327 -14.25 -7.05 10.95
CA TRP A 327 -13.87 -6.38 12.20
C TRP A 327 -15.04 -5.50 12.67
N ASP A 328 -15.46 -5.67 13.94
CA ASP A 328 -16.42 -4.77 14.58
C ASP A 328 -15.67 -3.74 15.43
N PHE A 329 -15.81 -2.46 15.08
CA PHE A 329 -15.14 -1.37 15.81
C PHE A 329 -15.80 -1.10 17.18
N GLY A 330 -17.07 -1.46 17.35
CA GLY A 330 -17.78 -1.33 18.63
C GLY A 330 -17.31 -2.32 19.67
N GLU A 331 -17.08 -3.58 19.24
CA GLU A 331 -16.61 -4.67 20.09
C GLU A 331 -15.10 -4.84 20.08
N SER A 332 -14.41 -4.15 19.15
CA SER A 332 -12.95 -4.22 18.96
C SER A 332 -12.43 -5.65 18.73
N GLN A 333 -13.20 -6.46 18.02
CA GLN A 333 -12.85 -7.85 17.70
C GLN A 333 -13.25 -8.25 16.29
N SER A 334 -12.64 -9.35 15.82
CA SER A 334 -12.95 -9.93 14.51
C SER A 334 -14.00 -11.02 14.66
N HIS A 335 -14.97 -11.01 13.76
CA HIS A 335 -16.03 -12.02 13.67
C HIS A 335 -15.90 -12.79 12.37
N ALA A 336 -16.12 -14.10 12.42
CA ALA A 336 -16.26 -14.95 11.26
C ALA A 336 -17.69 -15.51 11.22
N VAL A 337 -18.38 -15.28 10.10
CA VAL A 337 -19.74 -15.76 9.88
C VAL A 337 -19.74 -16.75 8.73
N GLU A 338 -20.35 -17.93 8.97
CA GLU A 338 -20.48 -18.93 7.94
C GLU A 338 -21.61 -18.58 6.97
N LEU A 339 -21.29 -18.64 5.66
CA LEU A 339 -22.25 -18.36 4.60
C LEU A 339 -23.11 -19.58 4.35
N ASN A 340 -24.38 -19.54 4.75
CA ASN A 340 -25.33 -20.61 4.43
C ASN A 340 -25.63 -20.63 2.92
N PRO A 341 -25.26 -21.72 2.19
CA PRO A 341 -25.50 -21.84 0.74
C PRO A 341 -26.98 -21.85 0.35
N ASP A 342 -27.87 -22.25 1.24
CA ASP A 342 -29.30 -22.32 1.02
C ASP A 342 -29.99 -20.97 1.20
N SER A 343 -29.27 -19.99 1.73
CA SER A 343 -29.77 -18.63 1.84
C SER A 343 -30.02 -18.03 0.44
N PRO A 344 -31.18 -17.44 0.18
CA PRO A 344 -31.46 -16.77 -1.09
C PRO A 344 -30.46 -15.64 -1.39
N TYR A 345 -29.79 -15.12 -0.36
CA TYR A 345 -28.80 -14.07 -0.46
C TYR A 345 -27.40 -14.59 -0.85
N TYR A 346 -27.10 -15.86 -0.57
CA TYR A 346 -25.81 -16.47 -0.91
C TYR A 346 -25.56 -16.45 -2.42
N LYS A 347 -26.53 -16.86 -3.23
CA LYS A 347 -26.38 -16.87 -4.70
C LYS A 347 -26.13 -15.47 -5.26
N GLN A 348 -26.79 -14.46 -4.69
CA GLN A 348 -26.61 -13.08 -5.12
C GLN A 348 -25.24 -12.54 -4.69
N LEU A 349 -24.84 -12.78 -3.44
CA LEU A 349 -23.53 -12.43 -2.93
C LEU A 349 -22.44 -13.11 -3.75
N ALA A 350 -22.53 -14.43 -3.93
CA ALA A 350 -21.61 -15.21 -4.73
C ALA A 350 -21.52 -14.70 -6.18
N SER A 351 -22.64 -14.41 -6.83
CA SER A 351 -22.67 -13.87 -8.20
C SER A 351 -22.01 -12.48 -8.30
N THR A 352 -22.13 -11.67 -7.25
CA THR A 352 -21.58 -10.32 -7.20
C THR A 352 -20.10 -10.32 -6.91
N VAL A 353 -19.63 -11.25 -6.08
CA VAL A 353 -18.27 -11.36 -5.60
C VAL A 353 -17.39 -12.30 -6.43
N GLN A 354 -17.97 -13.27 -7.16
CA GLN A 354 -17.22 -14.26 -7.97
C GLN A 354 -16.31 -13.68 -9.06
N GLY A 355 -16.30 -12.37 -9.21
CA GLY A 355 -15.34 -11.68 -10.05
C GLY A 355 -15.48 -11.95 -11.55
N ASP A 356 -14.38 -11.70 -12.25
CA ASP A 356 -14.30 -11.89 -13.69
C ASP A 356 -14.28 -13.40 -14.05
N THR A 357 -14.73 -13.73 -15.27
CA THR A 357 -14.47 -15.07 -15.85
C THR A 357 -12.97 -15.22 -16.09
N LEU A 358 -12.46 -16.46 -16.15
CA LEU A 358 -11.06 -16.73 -16.44
C LEU A 358 -10.59 -16.03 -17.72
N LEU A 359 -11.43 -16.04 -18.76
CA LEU A 359 -11.15 -15.34 -20.01
C LEU A 359 -10.96 -13.84 -19.79
N THR A 360 -11.88 -13.22 -19.06
CA THR A 360 -11.86 -11.78 -18.76
C THR A 360 -10.68 -11.44 -17.85
N PHE A 361 -10.39 -12.26 -16.85
CA PHE A 361 -9.25 -12.12 -15.96
C PHE A 361 -7.91 -12.13 -16.74
N LEU A 362 -7.72 -13.13 -17.60
CA LEU A 362 -6.50 -13.24 -18.41
C LEU A 362 -6.31 -12.03 -19.33
N THR A 363 -7.35 -11.56 -19.99
CA THR A 363 -7.28 -10.41 -20.90
C THR A 363 -7.10 -9.07 -20.19
N LYS A 364 -7.70 -8.90 -19.02
CA LYS A 364 -7.62 -7.65 -18.26
C LYS A 364 -6.35 -7.52 -17.43
N ARG A 365 -5.84 -8.63 -16.88
CA ARG A 365 -4.78 -8.60 -15.88
C ARG A 365 -3.38 -8.79 -16.43
N PHE A 366 -3.25 -9.40 -17.61
CA PHE A 366 -1.94 -9.66 -18.20
C PHE A 366 -1.67 -8.79 -19.43
N GLN A 367 -0.40 -8.46 -19.64
CA GLN A 367 0.02 -7.77 -20.85
C GLN A 367 0.03 -8.73 -22.05
N ARG A 368 -0.29 -8.19 -23.22
CA ARG A 368 -0.25 -8.93 -24.51
C ARG A 368 -1.15 -10.16 -24.57
N VAL A 369 -2.14 -10.27 -23.71
CA VAL A 369 -3.13 -11.34 -23.74
C VAL A 369 -4.44 -10.79 -24.28
N GLY A 370 -4.74 -11.08 -25.54
CA GLY A 370 -6.03 -10.79 -26.17
C GLY A 370 -7.03 -11.93 -25.97
N PRO A 371 -8.33 -11.72 -26.32
CA PRO A 371 -9.36 -12.74 -26.16
C PRO A 371 -9.01 -14.08 -26.80
N THR A 372 -8.60 -14.08 -28.07
CA THR A 372 -8.22 -15.29 -28.81
C THR A 372 -7.05 -16.03 -28.17
N THR A 373 -6.07 -15.28 -27.60
CA THR A 373 -4.93 -15.89 -26.91
C THR A 373 -5.38 -16.52 -25.59
N ALA A 374 -6.28 -15.85 -24.87
CA ALA A 374 -6.84 -16.35 -23.62
C ALA A 374 -7.70 -17.61 -23.84
N GLU A 375 -8.51 -17.66 -24.89
CA GLU A 375 -9.30 -18.84 -25.27
C GLU A 375 -8.40 -20.05 -25.53
N LYS A 376 -7.39 -19.91 -26.41
CA LYS A 376 -6.41 -20.95 -26.71
C LYS A 376 -5.62 -21.40 -25.47
N PHE A 377 -5.36 -20.47 -24.53
CA PHE A 377 -4.74 -20.82 -23.27
C PHE A 377 -5.68 -21.62 -22.36
N CYS A 378 -6.95 -21.24 -22.26
CA CYS A 378 -7.95 -22.00 -21.50
C CYS A 378 -8.10 -23.42 -22.02
N GLU A 379 -8.16 -23.58 -23.35
CA GLU A 379 -8.20 -24.89 -24.02
C GLU A 379 -6.96 -25.73 -23.67
N PHE A 380 -5.76 -25.15 -23.79
CA PHE A 380 -4.50 -25.82 -23.45
C PHE A 380 -4.44 -26.25 -21.98
N ALA A 381 -4.82 -25.35 -21.07
CA ALA A 381 -4.77 -25.59 -19.63
C ALA A 381 -5.96 -26.44 -19.13
N LYS A 382 -6.88 -26.80 -20.03
CA LYS A 382 -8.12 -27.55 -19.76
C LYS A 382 -8.98 -26.87 -18.70
N PHE A 383 -9.17 -25.55 -18.83
CA PHE A 383 -10.10 -24.76 -18.07
C PHE A 383 -11.24 -24.27 -18.93
N LYS A 384 -12.45 -24.14 -18.35
CA LYS A 384 -13.55 -23.49 -19.01
C LYS A 384 -13.34 -21.97 -19.03
N PRO A 385 -13.46 -21.28 -20.20
CA PRO A 385 -13.26 -19.84 -20.29
C PRO A 385 -14.22 -19.00 -19.42
N ASP A 386 -15.41 -19.51 -19.21
CA ASP A 386 -16.49 -18.91 -18.42
C ASP A 386 -16.36 -19.19 -16.92
N LYS A 387 -15.42 -20.06 -16.50
CA LYS A 387 -15.19 -20.34 -15.09
C LYS A 387 -14.86 -19.06 -14.33
N ARG A 388 -15.56 -18.85 -13.24
CA ARG A 388 -15.30 -17.70 -12.37
C ARG A 388 -13.99 -17.87 -11.62
N ILE A 389 -13.14 -16.85 -11.68
CA ILE A 389 -11.79 -16.94 -11.09
C ILE A 389 -11.83 -17.12 -9.56
N GLY A 390 -12.80 -16.53 -8.87
CA GLY A 390 -12.97 -16.67 -7.43
C GLY A 390 -13.56 -17.98 -6.97
N SER A 391 -14.03 -18.81 -7.89
CA SER A 391 -14.47 -20.18 -7.57
C SER A 391 -13.37 -21.22 -7.78
N MET A 392 -12.13 -20.78 -8.11
CA MET A 392 -11.02 -21.70 -8.33
C MET A 392 -10.45 -22.20 -7.01
N THR A 393 -10.22 -23.51 -6.92
CA THR A 393 -9.56 -24.12 -5.77
C THR A 393 -8.05 -23.81 -5.77
N ASN A 394 -7.37 -24.04 -4.65
CA ASN A 394 -5.92 -23.87 -4.56
C ASN A 394 -5.17 -24.73 -5.59
N GLU A 395 -5.61 -25.97 -5.82
CA GLU A 395 -5.02 -26.86 -6.80
C GLU A 395 -5.18 -26.31 -8.23
N GLU A 396 -6.33 -25.74 -8.54
CA GLU A 396 -6.59 -25.13 -9.82
C GLU A 396 -5.77 -23.85 -10.03
N LEU A 397 -5.52 -23.07 -8.97
CA LEU A 397 -4.63 -21.90 -9.04
C LEU A 397 -3.19 -22.30 -9.27
N VAL A 398 -2.71 -23.38 -8.64
CA VAL A 398 -1.37 -23.95 -8.92
C VAL A 398 -1.28 -24.40 -10.38
N LYS A 399 -2.28 -25.16 -10.85
CA LYS A 399 -2.34 -25.61 -12.24
C LYS A 399 -2.38 -24.43 -13.23
N LEU A 400 -3.10 -23.36 -12.90
CA LEU A 400 -3.14 -22.14 -13.71
C LEU A 400 -1.76 -21.47 -13.76
N ALA A 401 -1.09 -21.32 -12.62
CA ALA A 401 0.24 -20.72 -12.53
C ALA A 401 1.28 -21.52 -13.34
N ASP A 402 1.27 -22.84 -13.22
CA ASP A 402 2.18 -23.71 -13.96
C ASP A 402 1.91 -23.66 -15.46
N ALA A 403 0.65 -23.67 -15.87
CA ALA A 403 0.29 -23.53 -17.28
C ALA A 403 0.74 -22.17 -17.87
N LEU A 404 0.68 -21.08 -17.09
CA LEU A 404 1.18 -19.76 -17.49
C LEU A 404 2.70 -19.74 -17.68
N LYS A 405 3.44 -20.49 -16.86
CA LYS A 405 4.92 -20.62 -16.98
C LYS A 405 5.35 -21.45 -18.18
N VAL A 406 4.69 -22.60 -18.42
CA VAL A 406 5.08 -23.55 -19.46
C VAL A 406 4.82 -23.03 -20.87
N ARG A 407 3.72 -22.34 -21.05
CA ARG A 407 3.37 -21.73 -22.34
C ARG A 407 3.43 -20.23 -22.21
N GLY A 408 4.64 -19.67 -22.14
CA GLY A 408 4.75 -18.23 -22.23
C GLY A 408 3.77 -17.72 -23.30
N ILE A 409 2.71 -17.00 -22.88
CA ILE A 409 1.73 -16.39 -23.79
C ILE A 409 2.44 -15.23 -24.49
N SER A 410 3.50 -15.57 -25.24
CA SER A 410 4.28 -14.65 -26.02
C SER A 410 3.71 -14.63 -27.42
N CYS A 411 2.80 -13.73 -27.66
CA CYS A 411 2.48 -13.33 -29.01
C CYS A 411 3.53 -12.29 -29.47
N THR A 412 4.67 -12.76 -29.90
CA THR A 412 5.49 -11.95 -30.81
C THR A 412 4.71 -11.85 -32.11
N ARG A 413 4.08 -10.71 -32.31
CA ARG A 413 3.56 -10.31 -33.62
C ARG A 413 4.79 -10.02 -34.51
N SER A 414 5.44 -11.08 -35.03
CA SER A 414 6.24 -10.93 -36.21
C SER A 414 5.25 -10.65 -37.35
N LYS A 415 5.36 -9.44 -37.92
CA LYS A 415 4.82 -9.17 -39.26
C LYS A 415 5.58 -10.06 -40.23
N LEU A 416 5.10 -11.27 -40.44
CA LEU A 416 5.44 -12.10 -41.59
C LEU A 416 4.14 -12.74 -42.02
N SER A 417 3.77 -12.31 -43.20
CA SER A 417 2.72 -12.87 -44.05
C SER A 417 2.77 -14.39 -44.10
N GLY A 418 1.62 -15.03 -43.89
CA GLY A 418 1.25 -16.33 -44.38
C GLY A 418 2.16 -17.49 -44.04
N THR A 419 1.61 -18.47 -43.40
CA THR A 419 1.95 -19.89 -43.33
C THR A 419 2.47 -20.43 -42.00
N SER A 420 1.72 -21.45 -41.57
CA SER A 420 2.01 -22.59 -40.67
C SER A 420 2.90 -22.36 -39.43
N TRP A 421 2.30 -22.51 -38.30
CA TRP A 421 2.93 -22.67 -36.98
C TRP A 421 3.77 -23.96 -36.96
N ARG A 422 5.10 -23.86 -37.06
CA ARG A 422 6.00 -24.98 -36.79
C ARG A 422 6.49 -24.95 -35.35
N ARG A 423 6.39 -26.09 -34.69
CA ARG A 423 6.75 -26.40 -33.28
C ARG A 423 8.24 -26.29 -32.94
N THR A 424 9.10 -25.93 -33.88
CA THR A 424 10.55 -26.12 -33.80
C THR A 424 11.38 -24.90 -33.44
N THR A 425 10.79 -23.69 -33.33
CA THR A 425 11.59 -22.46 -33.23
C THR A 425 11.80 -21.94 -31.78
N LEU A 426 11.21 -22.57 -30.78
CA LEU A 426 11.28 -22.07 -29.40
C LEU A 426 12.42 -22.67 -28.55
N LYS A 427 12.96 -23.83 -28.90
CA LYS A 427 14.12 -24.38 -28.18
C LYS A 427 15.42 -23.67 -28.55
N GLY A 428 15.62 -23.31 -29.81
CA GLY A 428 16.85 -22.66 -30.29
C GLY A 428 17.05 -21.22 -29.80
N ASN A 429 15.98 -20.46 -29.61
CA ASN A 429 16.09 -19.04 -29.16
C ASN A 429 16.35 -18.90 -27.66
N TYR A 430 15.99 -19.88 -26.86
CA TYR A 430 16.25 -19.86 -25.42
C TYR A 430 17.73 -20.17 -25.13
N GLU A 431 18.34 -21.09 -25.86
CA GLU A 431 19.77 -21.39 -25.75
C GLU A 431 20.67 -20.25 -26.25
N ILE A 432 20.26 -19.57 -27.33
CA ILE A 432 20.98 -18.39 -27.85
C ILE A 432 20.90 -17.20 -26.88
N PHE A 433 19.79 -17.01 -26.16
CA PHE A 433 19.65 -15.95 -25.17
C PHE A 433 20.48 -16.22 -23.91
N GLN A 434 20.55 -17.46 -23.44
CA GLN A 434 21.42 -17.82 -22.31
C GLN A 434 22.91 -17.70 -22.67
N SER A 435 23.31 -18.08 -23.88
CA SER A 435 24.71 -17.96 -24.31
C SER A 435 25.18 -16.52 -24.49
N ARG A 436 24.28 -15.57 -24.86
CA ARG A 436 24.61 -14.15 -24.99
C ARG A 436 24.64 -13.40 -23.65
N VAL A 437 23.84 -13.82 -22.68
CA VAL A 437 23.85 -13.20 -21.33
C VAL A 437 25.06 -13.67 -20.53
N CYS A 438 25.48 -14.92 -20.66
CA CYS A 438 26.70 -15.44 -20.01
C CYS A 438 28.00 -14.92 -20.63
N SER A 439 28.05 -14.57 -21.93
CA SER A 439 29.24 -14.01 -22.55
C SER A 439 29.43 -12.49 -22.31
N SER A 440 28.40 -11.75 -21.91
CA SER A 440 28.52 -10.33 -21.56
C SER A 440 28.82 -10.06 -20.07
N MET A 441 28.88 -11.10 -19.22
CA MET A 441 29.31 -11.01 -17.82
C MET A 441 30.75 -11.50 -17.59
N ALA A 442 31.47 -11.91 -18.63
CA ALA A 442 32.84 -12.42 -18.59
C ALA A 442 33.88 -11.49 -19.29
N THR A 443 33.49 -10.26 -19.57
CA THR A 443 34.35 -9.14 -19.91
C THR A 443 33.92 -7.97 -19.03
#